data_22d5c135ee1e6f6c284a30911c20c7df
#
_entry.id   22d5c135ee1e6f6c284a30911c20c7df
#
_cell.length_a   1.000
_cell.length_b   1.000
_cell.length_c   1.000
_cell.angle_alpha   90.00
_cell.angle_beta   90.00
_cell.angle_gamma   90.00
#
_symmetry.space_group_name_H-M   'P 1'
#
loop_
_entity.id
_entity.type
_entity.pdbx_description
1 polymer ?
#
loop_
_entity_poly.entity_id
_entity_poly.type
_entity_poly.pdbx_seq_one_letter_code
_entity_poly.pdbx_strand_id
1 'polypeptide(L)'
;MVLAKSMSKPGPRAMIKLKRVLRYFEGTMHIGITYSEDSEDGEMLTAYVDSDHAGDLDTGYSTTGVALYFAGGPVDWMSTKQTVVAISTVEAEYVAMSKACLMVIHFRNLLTSINQQQVQATNIFEDNQGAVSLSKGSKITPRTKHIDIKFHHVRSLVAKGVVDVKYVETDLQRADILTKSLGAVKFLKNRLLLLGV
;
A
#
# COMPACT_ATOMS: atom_id res chain seq x y z
N MET A 1 3.19 -12.61 -6.05
CA MET A 1 2.73 -12.63 -7.48
C MET A 1 3.62 -13.44 -8.43
N VAL A 2 4.96 -13.45 -8.32
CA VAL A 2 5.84 -14.16 -9.27
C VAL A 2 5.58 -15.66 -9.36
N LEU A 3 5.35 -16.36 -8.24
CA LEU A 3 5.02 -17.78 -8.23
C LEU A 3 3.63 -18.09 -8.78
N ALA A 4 2.66 -17.22 -8.50
CA ALA A 4 1.28 -17.39 -8.99
C ALA A 4 1.19 -17.41 -10.53
N LYS A 5 2.04 -16.65 -11.23
CA LYS A 5 2.14 -16.68 -12.69
C LYS A 5 2.58 -18.06 -13.26
N SER A 6 3.22 -18.88 -12.44
CA SER A 6 3.76 -20.19 -12.85
C SER A 6 2.91 -21.38 -12.38
N MET A 7 1.74 -21.15 -11.78
CA MET A 7 0.92 -22.23 -11.20
C MET A 7 0.36 -23.20 -12.27
N SER A 8 -0.01 -22.69 -13.44
CA SER A 8 -0.58 -23.52 -14.52
C SER A 8 0.47 -24.34 -15.27
N LYS A 9 1.72 -23.88 -15.33
CA LYS A 9 2.86 -24.58 -15.96
C LYS A 9 4.13 -24.37 -15.15
N PRO A 10 4.33 -25.09 -14.02
CA PRO A 10 5.49 -24.94 -13.16
C PRO A 10 6.73 -25.53 -13.83
N GLY A 11 7.69 -24.66 -14.20
CA GLY A 11 9.00 -25.07 -14.67
C GLY A 11 10.01 -25.24 -13.54
N PRO A 12 11.22 -25.77 -13.78
CA PRO A 12 12.27 -25.97 -12.76
C PRO A 12 12.61 -24.71 -11.99
N ARG A 13 12.62 -23.55 -12.65
CA ARG A 13 12.87 -22.24 -12.00
C ARG A 13 11.79 -21.86 -10.98
N ALA A 14 10.53 -22.21 -11.23
CA ALA A 14 9.43 -21.97 -10.30
C ALA A 14 9.58 -22.83 -9.05
N MET A 15 10.01 -24.10 -9.18
CA MET A 15 10.30 -24.99 -8.05
C MET A 15 11.44 -24.46 -7.18
N ILE A 16 12.50 -23.92 -7.75
CA ILE A 16 13.60 -23.31 -7.00
C ILE A 16 13.07 -22.11 -6.18
N LYS A 17 12.24 -21.25 -6.79
CA LYS A 17 11.63 -20.11 -6.10
C LYS A 17 10.69 -20.57 -4.98
N LEU A 18 9.88 -21.60 -5.21
CA LEU A 18 9.01 -22.18 -4.18
C LEU A 18 9.81 -22.71 -2.98
N LYS A 19 10.85 -23.49 -3.22
CA LYS A 19 11.75 -23.97 -2.15
C LYS A 19 12.38 -22.84 -1.35
N ARG A 20 12.71 -21.71 -2.02
CA ARG A 20 13.22 -20.52 -1.33
C ARG A 20 12.18 -19.91 -0.39
N VAL A 21 10.91 -19.84 -0.82
CA VAL A 21 9.81 -19.36 0.04
C VAL A 21 9.61 -20.27 1.25
N LEU A 22 9.63 -21.59 1.06
CA LEU A 22 9.49 -22.54 2.17
C LEU A 22 10.63 -22.41 3.20
N ARG A 23 11.89 -22.27 2.73
CA ARG A 23 13.04 -22.00 3.60
C ARG A 23 12.91 -20.66 4.35
N TYR A 24 12.35 -19.66 3.69
CA TYR A 24 12.09 -18.38 4.35
C TYR A 24 11.07 -18.55 5.48
N PHE A 25 9.98 -19.26 5.26
CA PHE A 25 8.99 -19.54 6.32
C PHE A 25 9.61 -20.33 7.47
N GLU A 26 10.38 -21.39 7.19
CA GLU A 26 11.09 -22.17 8.21
C GLU A 26 12.02 -21.27 9.05
N GLY A 27 12.80 -20.40 8.41
CA GLY A 27 13.72 -19.49 9.10
C GLY A 27 13.07 -18.32 9.81
N THR A 28 11.74 -18.09 9.62
CA THR A 28 11.03 -16.93 10.17
C THR A 28 9.78 -17.29 10.99
N MET A 29 9.64 -18.55 11.42
CA MET A 29 8.49 -19.00 12.21
C MET A 29 8.31 -18.27 13.55
N HIS A 30 9.37 -17.65 14.06
CA HIS A 30 9.39 -16.87 15.30
C HIS A 30 9.04 -15.38 15.09
N ILE A 31 8.87 -14.96 13.83
CA ILE A 31 8.54 -13.57 13.49
C ILE A 31 7.02 -13.45 13.37
N GLY A 32 6.43 -12.52 14.11
CA GLY A 32 5.00 -12.24 14.11
C GLY A 32 4.70 -10.76 13.93
N ILE A 33 3.41 -10.44 13.90
CA ILE A 33 2.90 -9.07 13.98
C ILE A 33 2.78 -8.71 15.47
N THR A 34 3.22 -7.50 15.82
CA THR A 34 3.13 -6.99 17.19
C THR A 34 2.14 -5.83 17.24
N TYR A 35 1.26 -5.84 18.23
CA TYR A 35 0.36 -4.73 18.54
C TYR A 35 0.70 -4.19 19.93
N SER A 36 0.66 -2.87 20.10
CA SER A 36 0.96 -2.20 21.35
C SER A 36 0.04 -1.00 21.56
N GLU A 37 -0.50 -0.86 22.78
CA GLU A 37 -1.25 0.33 23.19
C GLU A 37 -0.37 1.58 23.26
N ASP A 38 0.93 1.40 23.56
CA ASP A 38 1.90 2.48 23.70
C ASP A 38 2.55 2.89 22.36
N SER A 39 2.00 2.47 21.21
CA SER A 39 2.53 2.84 19.90
C SER A 39 2.39 4.35 19.66
N GLU A 40 3.35 4.97 18.94
CA GLU A 40 3.30 6.41 18.63
C GLU A 40 2.01 6.83 17.90
N ASP A 41 1.45 5.95 17.07
CA ASP A 41 0.18 6.17 16.38
C ASP A 41 -1.04 5.87 17.27
N GLY A 42 -0.85 5.23 18.44
CA GLY A 42 -1.92 4.89 19.37
C GLY A 42 -3.06 4.11 18.70
N GLU A 43 -4.29 4.50 19.02
CA GLU A 43 -5.51 3.95 18.43
C GLU A 43 -5.92 4.68 17.13
N MET A 44 -4.98 5.31 16.42
CA MET A 44 -5.25 5.97 15.14
C MET A 44 -5.02 5.01 13.97
N LEU A 45 -6.04 4.91 13.12
CA LEU A 45 -5.89 4.21 11.83
C LEU A 45 -4.98 5.01 10.91
N THR A 46 -3.92 4.38 10.41
CA THR A 46 -2.99 4.95 9.42
C THR A 46 -2.85 4.01 8.23
N ALA A 47 -2.43 4.54 7.08
CA ALA A 47 -2.21 3.78 5.86
C ALA A 47 -0.90 4.19 5.19
N TYR A 48 -0.20 3.21 4.61
CA TYR A 48 0.94 3.41 3.73
C TYR A 48 0.57 2.89 2.34
N VAL A 49 0.90 3.64 1.31
CA VAL A 49 0.56 3.30 -0.07
C VAL A 49 1.74 3.53 -0.99
N ASP A 50 1.98 2.59 -1.89
CA ASP A 50 3.05 2.63 -2.90
C ASP A 50 2.56 1.98 -4.20
N SER A 51 3.19 2.32 -5.32
CA SER A 51 3.00 1.62 -6.58
C SER A 51 4.31 1.37 -7.30
N ASP A 52 4.46 0.17 -7.84
CA ASP A 52 5.52 -0.18 -8.78
C ASP A 52 5.06 0.14 -10.20
N HIS A 53 5.44 1.33 -10.71
CA HIS A 53 5.03 1.79 -12.04
C HIS A 53 5.59 0.89 -13.15
N ALA A 54 4.70 0.30 -13.95
CA ALA A 54 5.04 -0.59 -15.08
C ALA A 54 5.96 -1.78 -14.70
N GLY A 55 5.92 -2.24 -13.44
CA GLY A 55 6.79 -3.32 -12.94
C GLY A 55 6.52 -4.69 -13.56
N ASP A 56 5.38 -4.90 -14.18
CA ASP A 56 5.12 -6.07 -15.03
C ASP A 56 5.61 -5.81 -16.46
N LEU A 57 6.85 -6.20 -16.74
CA LEU A 57 7.50 -5.98 -18.04
C LEU A 57 6.76 -6.63 -19.23
N ASP A 58 5.97 -7.67 -19.01
CA ASP A 58 5.21 -8.35 -20.05
C ASP A 58 3.98 -7.56 -20.49
N THR A 59 3.37 -6.83 -19.57
CA THR A 59 2.05 -6.20 -19.76
C THR A 59 2.03 -4.70 -19.51
N GLY A 60 3.09 -4.12 -18.94
CA GLY A 60 3.16 -2.70 -18.59
C GLY A 60 2.27 -2.28 -17.41
N TYR A 61 1.60 -3.23 -16.74
CA TYR A 61 0.77 -2.90 -15.59
C TYR A 61 1.61 -2.63 -14.34
N SER A 62 1.14 -1.70 -13.54
CA SER A 62 1.69 -1.37 -12.23
C SER A 62 1.17 -2.32 -11.14
N THR A 63 1.87 -2.39 -10.01
CA THR A 63 1.43 -3.11 -8.81
C THR A 63 1.10 -2.11 -7.71
N THR A 64 -0.07 -2.19 -7.13
CA THR A 64 -0.48 -1.43 -5.94
C THR A 64 -0.09 -2.18 -4.68
N GLY A 65 0.54 -1.49 -3.73
CA GLY A 65 0.78 -1.92 -2.35
C GLY A 65 0.06 -1.00 -1.39
N VAL A 66 -0.67 -1.56 -0.45
CA VAL A 66 -1.31 -0.82 0.66
C VAL A 66 -1.09 -1.60 1.94
N ALA A 67 -0.78 -0.92 3.03
CA ALA A 67 -0.75 -1.48 4.38
C ALA A 67 -1.47 -0.54 5.34
N LEU A 68 -2.48 -1.04 6.06
CA LEU A 68 -3.19 -0.33 7.11
C LEU A 68 -2.65 -0.73 8.47
N TYR A 69 -2.51 0.25 9.34
CA TYR A 69 -2.00 0.07 10.70
C TYR A 69 -3.01 0.57 11.73
N PHE A 70 -3.09 -0.14 12.82
CA PHE A 70 -3.82 0.24 14.02
C PHE A 70 -3.14 -0.39 15.24
N ALA A 71 -3.06 0.32 16.35
CA ALA A 71 -2.36 -0.14 17.56
C ALA A 71 -0.91 -0.61 17.28
N GLY A 72 -0.16 0.14 16.45
CA GLY A 72 1.24 -0.11 16.13
C GLY A 72 1.52 -1.22 15.11
N GLY A 73 0.56 -2.10 14.84
CA GLY A 73 0.72 -3.23 13.92
C GLY A 73 -0.15 -3.16 12.65
N PRO A 74 0.22 -3.89 11.59
CA PRO A 74 -0.60 -3.95 10.38
C PRO A 74 -1.88 -4.75 10.63
N VAL A 75 -3.03 -4.17 10.25
CA VAL A 75 -4.36 -4.79 10.41
C VAL A 75 -4.97 -5.24 9.09
N ASP A 76 -4.51 -4.68 7.97
CA ASP A 76 -4.87 -5.12 6.62
C ASP A 76 -3.77 -4.73 5.63
N TRP A 77 -3.62 -5.50 4.54
CA TRP A 77 -2.65 -5.21 3.50
C TRP A 77 -3.10 -5.74 2.14
N MET A 78 -2.62 -5.07 1.08
CA MET A 78 -2.91 -5.44 -0.28
C MET A 78 -1.64 -5.39 -1.14
N SER A 79 -1.45 -6.40 -1.98
CA SER A 79 -0.51 -6.39 -3.09
C SER A 79 -1.24 -6.89 -4.33
N THR A 80 -1.62 -5.99 -5.24
CA THR A 80 -2.44 -6.33 -6.39
C THR A 80 -2.01 -5.61 -7.65
N LYS A 81 -2.09 -6.29 -8.80
CA LYS A 81 -1.86 -5.70 -10.11
C LYS A 81 -2.97 -4.70 -10.43
N GLN A 82 -2.61 -3.53 -10.94
CA GLN A 82 -3.58 -2.55 -11.42
C GLN A 82 -4.30 -3.06 -12.67
N THR A 83 -5.52 -2.63 -12.87
CA THR A 83 -6.36 -3.01 -14.02
C THR A 83 -6.25 -2.04 -15.19
N VAL A 84 -5.50 -0.95 -15.01
CA VAL A 84 -5.24 0.08 -16.02
C VAL A 84 -3.71 0.25 -16.18
N VAL A 85 -3.27 0.57 -17.38
CA VAL A 85 -1.88 0.93 -17.64
C VAL A 85 -1.73 2.41 -17.31
N ALA A 86 -0.98 2.72 -16.27
CA ALA A 86 -0.67 4.09 -15.89
C ALA A 86 0.37 4.69 -16.84
N ILE A 87 0.13 5.91 -17.30
CA ILE A 87 1.03 6.63 -18.23
C ILE A 87 2.13 7.43 -17.51
N SER A 88 2.10 7.46 -16.20
CA SER A 88 3.11 8.12 -15.35
C SER A 88 3.18 7.47 -13.98
N THR A 89 4.30 7.68 -13.26
CA THR A 89 4.45 7.26 -11.86
C THR A 89 3.37 7.90 -10.98
N VAL A 90 3.12 9.20 -11.12
CA VAL A 90 2.08 9.93 -10.36
C VAL A 90 0.70 9.29 -10.56
N GLU A 91 0.38 8.84 -11.77
CA GLU A 91 -0.88 8.17 -12.04
C GLU A 91 -0.98 6.80 -11.36
N ALA A 92 0.10 5.99 -11.43
CA ALA A 92 0.15 4.70 -10.76
C ALA A 92 -0.03 4.85 -9.24
N GLU A 93 0.67 5.82 -8.62
CA GLU A 93 0.53 6.15 -7.20
C GLU A 93 -0.90 6.61 -6.87
N TYR A 94 -1.49 7.43 -7.70
CA TYR A 94 -2.85 7.90 -7.46
C TYR A 94 -3.90 6.79 -7.57
N VAL A 95 -3.73 5.84 -8.49
CA VAL A 95 -4.56 4.64 -8.58
C VAL A 95 -4.41 3.80 -7.31
N ALA A 96 -3.19 3.65 -6.77
CA ALA A 96 -2.92 2.96 -5.52
C ALA A 96 -3.58 3.69 -4.33
N MET A 97 -3.44 5.01 -4.25
CA MET A 97 -4.07 5.86 -3.23
C MET A 97 -5.60 5.72 -3.23
N SER A 98 -6.23 5.65 -4.41
CA SER A 98 -7.68 5.42 -4.51
C SER A 98 -8.10 4.08 -3.88
N LYS A 99 -7.27 3.03 -4.00
CA LYS A 99 -7.48 1.74 -3.35
C LYS A 99 -7.30 1.83 -1.84
N ALA A 100 -6.25 2.53 -1.38
CA ALA A 100 -6.03 2.78 0.04
C ALA A 100 -7.24 3.48 0.68
N CYS A 101 -7.80 4.50 0.00
CA CYS A 101 -9.01 5.19 0.47
C CYS A 101 -10.20 4.24 0.68
N LEU A 102 -10.42 3.29 -0.24
CA LEU A 102 -11.51 2.30 -0.09
C LEU A 102 -11.29 1.39 1.12
N MET A 103 -10.04 0.92 1.33
CA MET A 103 -9.69 0.11 2.50
C MET A 103 -9.86 0.91 3.79
N VAL A 104 -9.40 2.16 3.82
CA VAL A 104 -9.57 3.07 4.97
C VAL A 104 -11.05 3.24 5.33
N ILE A 105 -11.93 3.50 4.36
CA ILE A 105 -13.37 3.63 4.62
C ILE A 105 -13.94 2.34 5.22
N HIS A 106 -13.58 1.19 4.64
CA HIS A 106 -14.03 -0.10 5.15
C HIS A 106 -13.59 -0.31 6.61
N PHE A 107 -12.32 -0.04 6.91
CA PHE A 107 -11.77 -0.20 8.26
C PHE A 107 -12.35 0.81 9.26
N ARG A 108 -12.55 2.07 8.87
CA ARG A 108 -13.23 3.07 9.71
C ARG A 108 -14.65 2.62 10.08
N ASN A 109 -15.40 2.03 9.15
CA ASN A 109 -16.73 1.48 9.42
C ASN A 109 -16.65 0.28 10.38
N LEU A 110 -15.67 -0.61 10.21
CA LEU A 110 -15.43 -1.73 11.10
C LEU A 110 -15.11 -1.24 12.53
N LEU A 111 -14.17 -0.30 12.68
CA LEU A 111 -13.79 0.28 13.96
C LEU A 111 -14.99 0.98 14.63
N THR A 112 -15.82 1.68 13.87
CA THR A 112 -17.08 2.27 14.39
C THR A 112 -18.01 1.20 14.95
N SER A 113 -18.13 0.04 14.29
CA SER A 113 -19.00 -1.05 14.75
C SER A 113 -18.57 -1.68 16.08
N ILE A 114 -17.29 -1.51 16.46
CA ILE A 114 -16.73 -1.97 17.75
C ILE A 114 -16.46 -0.84 18.74
N ASN A 115 -17.11 0.31 18.56
CA ASN A 115 -16.96 1.52 19.38
C ASN A 115 -15.58 2.18 19.39
N GLN A 116 -14.77 1.92 18.36
CA GLN A 116 -13.45 2.54 18.12
C GLN A 116 -13.53 3.57 16.97
N GLN A 117 -14.46 4.50 17.06
CA GLN A 117 -14.70 5.48 16.01
C GLN A 117 -13.48 6.39 15.78
N GLN A 118 -13.02 6.48 14.54
CA GLN A 118 -11.95 7.37 14.14
C GLN A 118 -12.49 8.79 13.89
N VAL A 119 -12.35 9.67 14.86
CA VAL A 119 -12.83 11.07 14.78
C VAL A 119 -11.94 11.91 13.86
N GLN A 120 -10.62 11.73 13.95
CA GLN A 120 -9.67 12.44 13.10
C GLN A 120 -9.56 11.82 11.71
N ALA A 121 -9.04 12.61 10.74
CA ALA A 121 -8.71 12.09 9.43
C ALA A 121 -7.65 10.97 9.52
N THR A 122 -7.86 9.88 8.79
CA THR A 122 -6.85 8.83 8.65
C THR A 122 -5.69 9.32 7.79
N ASN A 123 -4.47 9.28 8.31
CA ASN A 123 -3.27 9.63 7.56
C ASN A 123 -2.97 8.55 6.52
N ILE A 124 -2.80 8.96 5.26
CA ILE A 124 -2.31 8.11 4.17
C ILE A 124 -0.91 8.61 3.80
N PHE A 125 0.11 7.78 4.03
CA PHE A 125 1.50 8.09 3.76
C PHE A 125 1.88 7.63 2.35
N GLU A 126 2.37 8.60 1.54
CA GLU A 126 2.72 8.47 0.14
C GLU A 126 4.11 9.09 -0.09
N ASP A 127 5.01 8.45 -0.84
CA ASP A 127 6.36 8.96 -1.09
C ASP A 127 6.50 9.76 -2.40
N ASN A 128 5.45 9.83 -3.21
CA ASN A 128 5.41 10.66 -4.41
C ASN A 128 4.78 12.02 -4.13
N GLN A 129 5.61 13.06 -4.02
CA GLN A 129 5.14 14.43 -3.76
C GLN A 129 4.14 14.93 -4.82
N GLY A 130 4.25 14.48 -6.07
CA GLY A 130 3.31 14.81 -7.14
C GLY A 130 1.91 14.26 -6.85
N ALA A 131 1.83 12.98 -6.40
CA ALA A 131 0.57 12.36 -6.00
C ALA A 131 -0.04 13.03 -4.76
N VAL A 132 0.78 13.36 -3.75
CA VAL A 132 0.35 14.12 -2.56
C VAL A 132 -0.23 15.49 -2.95
N SER A 133 0.49 16.26 -3.77
CA SER A 133 0.05 17.58 -4.23
C SER A 133 -1.25 17.50 -5.03
N LEU A 134 -1.39 16.47 -5.85
CA LEU A 134 -2.57 16.24 -6.68
C LEU A 134 -3.81 15.88 -5.85
N SER A 135 -3.64 15.17 -4.72
CA SER A 135 -4.74 14.83 -3.81
C SER A 135 -5.34 16.07 -3.13
N LYS A 136 -4.53 17.10 -2.88
CA LYS A 136 -4.90 18.36 -2.22
C LYS A 136 -5.29 19.48 -3.21
N GLY A 137 -4.94 19.34 -4.49
CA GLY A 137 -5.16 20.37 -5.51
C GLY A 137 -6.60 20.45 -5.99
N SER A 138 -7.04 21.66 -6.34
CA SER A 138 -8.39 21.92 -6.88
C SER A 138 -8.47 21.81 -8.41
N LYS A 139 -7.34 21.84 -9.13
CA LYS A 139 -7.33 21.90 -10.60
C LYS A 139 -7.18 20.50 -11.21
N ILE A 140 -8.13 20.15 -12.08
CA ILE A 140 -8.03 19.01 -12.99
C ILE A 140 -7.18 19.44 -14.18
N THR A 141 -6.12 18.69 -14.50
CA THR A 141 -5.34 18.92 -15.71
C THR A 141 -5.88 18.04 -16.84
N PRO A 142 -5.73 18.42 -18.12
CA PRO A 142 -6.16 17.60 -19.26
C PRO A 142 -5.55 16.17 -19.25
N ARG A 143 -4.40 15.99 -18.59
CA ARG A 143 -3.71 14.70 -18.46
C ARG A 143 -4.39 13.71 -17.51
N THR A 144 -5.35 14.14 -16.67
CA THR A 144 -5.97 13.31 -15.62
C THR A 144 -7.40 12.90 -15.96
N LYS A 145 -7.90 13.27 -17.13
CA LYS A 145 -9.31 13.11 -17.51
C LYS A 145 -9.80 11.66 -17.55
N HIS A 146 -8.93 10.71 -17.88
CA HIS A 146 -9.27 9.26 -17.95
C HIS A 146 -9.26 8.57 -16.58
N ILE A 147 -8.77 9.23 -15.52
CA ILE A 147 -8.80 8.73 -14.13
C ILE A 147 -9.74 9.57 -13.26
N ASP A 148 -10.58 10.37 -13.87
CA ASP A 148 -11.37 11.43 -13.26
C ASP A 148 -12.16 10.97 -12.03
N ILE A 149 -12.84 9.82 -12.11
CA ILE A 149 -13.65 9.27 -11.00
C ILE A 149 -12.78 8.99 -9.77
N LYS A 150 -11.59 8.40 -9.94
CA LYS A 150 -10.67 8.11 -8.83
C LYS A 150 -10.12 9.40 -8.22
N PHE A 151 -9.82 10.40 -9.07
CA PHE A 151 -9.39 11.72 -8.62
C PHE A 151 -10.46 12.41 -7.77
N HIS A 152 -11.69 12.43 -8.25
CA HIS A 152 -12.80 13.02 -7.52
C HIS A 152 -13.06 12.29 -6.19
N HIS A 153 -12.95 10.97 -6.18
CA HIS A 153 -13.13 10.17 -4.97
C HIS A 153 -12.12 10.55 -3.89
N VAL A 154 -10.81 10.48 -4.17
CA VAL A 154 -9.75 10.79 -3.20
C VAL A 154 -9.90 12.23 -2.70
N ARG A 155 -10.05 13.21 -3.60
CA ARG A 155 -10.21 14.63 -3.24
C ARG A 155 -11.44 14.88 -2.38
N SER A 156 -12.56 14.23 -2.69
CA SER A 156 -13.78 14.33 -1.88
C SER A 156 -13.54 13.86 -0.45
N LEU A 157 -12.77 12.78 -0.25
CA LEU A 157 -12.44 12.27 1.07
C LEU A 157 -11.47 13.18 1.83
N VAL A 158 -10.49 13.76 1.14
CA VAL A 158 -9.58 14.77 1.72
C VAL A 158 -10.38 16.01 2.13
N ALA A 159 -11.22 16.55 1.23
CA ALA A 159 -12.04 17.71 1.51
C ALA A 159 -13.04 17.51 2.67
N LYS A 160 -13.54 16.29 2.85
CA LYS A 160 -14.43 15.91 3.96
C LYS A 160 -13.68 15.63 5.27
N GLY A 161 -12.34 15.67 5.28
CA GLY A 161 -11.55 15.34 6.45
C GLY A 161 -11.61 13.85 6.87
N VAL A 162 -11.96 12.95 5.94
CA VAL A 162 -11.96 11.50 6.18
C VAL A 162 -10.55 10.94 6.10
N VAL A 163 -9.76 11.44 5.17
CA VAL A 163 -8.34 11.10 4.99
C VAL A 163 -7.49 12.36 4.88
N ASP A 164 -6.23 12.29 5.31
CA ASP A 164 -5.20 13.30 5.05
C ASP A 164 -4.00 12.62 4.38
N VAL A 165 -3.61 13.08 3.20
CA VAL A 165 -2.48 12.52 2.46
C VAL A 165 -1.21 13.25 2.86
N LYS A 166 -0.24 12.52 3.41
CA LYS A 166 1.03 13.03 3.89
C LYS A 166 2.20 12.43 3.12
N TYR A 167 3.21 13.25 2.90
CA TYR A 167 4.47 12.76 2.35
C TYR A 167 5.23 11.94 3.40
N VAL A 168 5.83 10.85 2.96
CA VAL A 168 6.80 10.06 3.72
C VAL A 168 8.04 9.83 2.86
N GLU A 169 9.22 9.80 3.50
CA GLU A 169 10.45 9.45 2.80
C GLU A 169 10.39 8.00 2.29
N THR A 170 10.91 7.75 1.06
CA THR A 170 10.90 6.41 0.45
C THR A 170 11.54 5.32 1.32
N ASP A 171 12.54 5.69 2.12
CA ASP A 171 13.17 4.74 3.05
C ASP A 171 12.31 4.35 4.25
N LEU A 172 11.23 5.09 4.51
CA LEU A 172 10.24 4.83 5.56
C LEU A 172 8.90 4.33 4.97
N GLN A 173 8.82 4.16 3.64
CA GLN A 173 7.62 3.68 2.97
C GLN A 173 7.41 2.19 3.24
N ARG A 174 6.46 1.89 4.13
CA ARG A 174 6.16 0.52 4.58
C ARG A 174 5.53 -0.35 3.50
N ALA A 175 4.86 0.27 2.51
CA ALA A 175 4.20 -0.44 1.41
C ALA A 175 5.15 -0.88 0.28
N ASP A 176 6.39 -0.39 0.24
CA ASP A 176 7.41 -0.69 -0.79
C ASP A 176 7.65 -2.21 -0.97
N ILE A 177 7.66 -2.97 0.12
CA ILE A 177 7.82 -4.43 0.13
C ILE A 177 6.64 -5.18 -0.54
N LEU A 178 5.48 -4.54 -0.65
CA LEU A 178 4.27 -5.12 -1.23
C LEU A 178 4.20 -4.91 -2.76
N THR A 179 5.00 -4.00 -3.31
CA THR A 179 4.94 -3.62 -4.73
C THR A 179 6.07 -4.21 -5.56
N LYS A 180 7.29 -4.24 -5.05
CA LYS A 180 8.50 -4.61 -5.80
C LYS A 180 9.40 -5.60 -5.06
N SER A 181 10.26 -6.28 -5.83
CA SER A 181 11.29 -7.15 -5.26
C SER A 181 12.43 -6.31 -4.70
N LEU A 182 12.69 -6.42 -3.41
CA LEU A 182 13.74 -5.68 -2.71
C LEU A 182 15.02 -6.52 -2.58
N GLY A 183 16.18 -5.87 -2.59
CA GLY A 183 17.44 -6.48 -2.18
C GLY A 183 17.40 -6.91 -0.71
N ALA A 184 18.23 -7.88 -0.30
CA ALA A 184 18.15 -8.51 1.02
C ALA A 184 18.16 -7.51 2.19
N VAL A 185 19.04 -6.51 2.15
CA VAL A 185 19.16 -5.49 3.23
C VAL A 185 17.88 -4.66 3.33
N LYS A 186 17.40 -4.12 2.20
CA LYS A 186 16.17 -3.32 2.15
C LYS A 186 14.95 -4.17 2.52
N PHE A 187 14.90 -5.42 2.07
CA PHE A 187 13.84 -6.36 2.44
C PHE A 187 13.75 -6.58 3.95
N LEU A 188 14.88 -6.82 4.62
CA LEU A 188 14.92 -7.03 6.07
C LEU A 188 14.45 -5.79 6.83
N LYS A 189 14.93 -4.60 6.44
CA LYS A 189 14.48 -3.31 7.02
C LYS A 189 12.97 -3.13 6.83
N ASN A 190 12.47 -3.24 5.59
CA ASN A 190 11.07 -3.00 5.29
C ASN A 190 10.16 -4.07 5.90
N ARG A 191 10.65 -5.31 6.10
CA ARG A 191 9.90 -6.33 6.84
C ARG A 191 9.65 -5.93 8.29
N LEU A 192 10.65 -5.38 8.99
CA LEU A 192 10.49 -4.88 10.36
C LEU A 192 9.48 -3.72 10.39
N LEU A 193 9.63 -2.75 9.49
CA LEU A 193 8.68 -1.64 9.34
C LEU A 193 7.26 -2.12 9.06
N LEU A 194 7.09 -3.13 8.19
CA LEU A 194 5.78 -3.68 7.84
C LEU A 194 5.13 -4.39 9.04
N LEU A 195 5.90 -5.09 9.84
CA LEU A 195 5.37 -5.89 10.95
C LEU A 195 5.14 -5.10 12.25
N GLY A 196 5.54 -3.82 12.29
CA GLY A 196 5.40 -2.98 13.49
C GLY A 196 6.44 -3.29 14.57
N VAL A 197 7.65 -3.73 14.18
CA VAL A 197 8.71 -4.13 15.11
C VAL A 197 9.93 -3.24 14.94
#